data_76c34c5494e45653157165da0cde12c0
#
_entry.id   76c34c5494e45653157165da0cde12c0
#
_cell.length_a   1.000
_cell.length_b   1.000
_cell.length_c   1.000
_cell.angle_alpha   90.00
_cell.angle_beta   90.00
_cell.angle_gamma   90.00
#
_symmetry.space_group_name_H-M   'P 1'
#
loop_
_entity.id
_entity.type
_entity.pdbx_description
1 polymer ?
#
loop_
_entity_poly.entity_id
_entity_poly.type
_entity_poly.pdbx_seq_one_letter_code
_entity_poly.pdbx_strand_id
1 'polypeptide(L)'
;MNRIVVTKLEHHQTEYLAYLVLDENRKLQELQVFEPEENTLLDHIYVGYVEKIVPNIHAAFVRIADGQKCYLPLNDVKNPVYTRKLSKKEALCEGDELLVQVVKDAVKTKDPVVSTKLVVHGHYCFLSTENTCLGVSKKLSQEESKRLSALLENTCKDHEAEGYGLVFRTNAGAVPETELCEDIELVQKEYRALKKTGTHQNAGDLVYRNLPGYLARLKAENFEKTDLVLTDGQDLYQEICAYLPHLVEEKKVQLYRMMRSVFRLYIICGAICRNCFLPRYGLIPEPILSLNLLKP
;
A
#
# COMPACT_ATOMS: atom_id res chain seq x y z
N MET A 1 -20.57 -14.34 11.16
CA MET A 1 -19.30 -13.62 11.05
C MET A 1 -18.63 -13.96 9.73
N ASN A 2 -17.91 -13.03 9.13
CA ASN A 2 -17.31 -13.20 7.81
C ASN A 2 -16.05 -14.06 7.86
N ARG A 3 -15.72 -14.70 6.74
CA ARG A 3 -14.46 -15.41 6.53
C ARG A 3 -13.75 -14.82 5.33
N ILE A 4 -12.46 -14.64 5.43
CA ILE A 4 -11.63 -14.18 4.32
C ILE A 4 -10.87 -15.38 3.77
N VAL A 5 -10.81 -15.48 2.46
CA VAL A 5 -9.98 -16.48 1.77
C VAL A 5 -9.00 -15.75 0.86
N VAL A 6 -7.71 -16.00 1.07
CA VAL A 6 -6.63 -15.50 0.22
C VAL A 6 -6.00 -16.70 -0.48
N THR A 7 -6.09 -16.75 -1.82
CA THR A 7 -5.62 -17.88 -2.61
C THR A 7 -5.05 -17.45 -3.94
N LYS A 8 -4.12 -18.24 -4.46
CA LYS A 8 -3.53 -18.03 -5.78
C LYS A 8 -4.43 -18.62 -6.87
N LEU A 9 -4.61 -17.86 -7.94
CA LEU A 9 -5.34 -18.28 -9.13
C LEU A 9 -4.40 -18.26 -10.33
N GLU A 10 -4.34 -19.36 -11.06
CA GLU A 10 -3.59 -19.42 -12.31
C GLU A 10 -4.53 -19.22 -13.50
N HIS A 11 -4.22 -18.27 -14.38
CA HIS A 11 -4.92 -18.03 -15.62
C HIS A 11 -3.93 -17.68 -16.74
N HIS A 12 -3.98 -18.42 -17.85
CA HIS A 12 -3.03 -18.26 -18.97
C HIS A 12 -1.56 -18.21 -18.56
N GLN A 13 -1.11 -19.10 -17.67
CA GLN A 13 0.25 -19.15 -17.12
C GLN A 13 0.64 -17.94 -16.27
N THR A 14 -0.30 -17.07 -15.95
CA THR A 14 -0.13 -15.95 -15.03
C THR A 14 -0.80 -16.29 -13.71
N GLU A 15 -0.05 -16.13 -12.61
CA GLU A 15 -0.55 -16.36 -11.27
C GLU A 15 -1.15 -15.06 -10.73
N TYR A 16 -2.42 -15.04 -10.43
CA TYR A 16 -3.14 -13.94 -9.77
C TYR A 16 -3.38 -14.30 -8.32
N LEU A 17 -3.68 -13.31 -7.51
CA LEU A 17 -4.08 -13.51 -6.14
C LEU A 17 -5.53 -13.07 -5.94
N ALA A 18 -6.36 -13.96 -5.42
CA ALA A 18 -7.75 -13.67 -5.12
C ALA A 18 -7.96 -13.48 -3.62
N TYR A 19 -8.64 -12.41 -3.29
CA TYR A 19 -9.13 -12.08 -1.97
C TYR A 19 -10.65 -12.17 -1.97
N LEU A 20 -11.21 -13.07 -1.16
CA LEU A 20 -12.63 -13.34 -1.10
C LEU A 20 -13.14 -13.09 0.31
N VAL A 21 -14.28 -12.42 0.42
CA VAL A 21 -15.03 -12.29 1.67
C VAL A 21 -16.28 -13.16 1.57
N LEU A 22 -16.42 -14.10 2.50
CA LEU A 22 -17.54 -15.01 2.59
C LEU A 22 -18.35 -14.73 3.85
N ASP A 23 -19.68 -14.75 3.78
CA ASP A 23 -20.54 -14.67 4.96
C ASP A 23 -20.55 -15.99 5.76
N GLU A 24 -21.28 -16.02 6.86
CA GLU A 24 -21.45 -17.20 7.73
C GLU A 24 -22.03 -18.42 7.00
N ASN A 25 -22.80 -18.21 5.92
CA ASN A 25 -23.36 -19.24 5.06
C ASN A 25 -22.40 -19.63 3.93
N ARG A 26 -21.15 -19.16 3.94
CA ARG A 26 -20.13 -19.32 2.89
C ARG A 26 -20.54 -18.74 1.53
N LYS A 27 -21.45 -17.77 1.52
CA LYS A 27 -21.82 -17.04 0.32
C LYS A 27 -20.83 -15.91 0.08
N LEU A 28 -20.38 -15.78 -1.17
CA LEU A 28 -19.47 -14.73 -1.58
C LEU A 28 -20.13 -13.34 -1.43
N GLN A 29 -19.49 -12.46 -0.68
CA GLN A 29 -19.87 -11.06 -0.50
C GLN A 29 -19.00 -10.14 -1.35
N GLU A 30 -17.68 -10.43 -1.40
CA GLU A 30 -16.71 -9.63 -2.14
C GLU A 30 -15.67 -10.55 -2.79
N LEU A 31 -15.27 -10.21 -4.01
CA LEU A 31 -14.13 -10.80 -4.70
C LEU A 31 -13.26 -9.66 -5.24
N GLN A 32 -12.01 -9.66 -4.85
CA GLN A 32 -10.99 -8.80 -5.41
C GLN A 32 -9.86 -9.66 -5.97
N VAL A 33 -9.37 -9.31 -7.16
CA VAL A 33 -8.26 -10.00 -7.81
C VAL A 33 -7.10 -9.03 -7.92
N PHE A 34 -5.93 -9.46 -7.47
CA PHE A 34 -4.69 -8.73 -7.58
C PHE A 34 -3.82 -9.37 -8.64
N GLU A 35 -3.22 -8.56 -9.48
CA GLU A 35 -2.20 -9.00 -10.42
C GLU A 35 -0.95 -9.47 -9.66
N PRO A 36 -0.16 -10.40 -10.25
CA PRO A 36 1.10 -10.78 -9.63
C PRO A 36 1.99 -9.54 -9.49
N GLU A 37 2.46 -9.30 -8.29
CA GLU A 37 3.46 -8.26 -8.05
C GLU A 37 4.81 -8.76 -8.57
N GLU A 38 5.04 -8.64 -9.86
CA GLU A 38 6.35 -8.85 -10.46
C GLU A 38 7.28 -7.72 -10.02
N ASN A 39 8.11 -7.98 -8.98
CA ASN A 39 9.24 -7.13 -8.59
C ASN A 39 8.98 -5.62 -8.66
N THR A 40 7.76 -5.17 -8.36
CA THR A 40 7.46 -3.74 -8.34
C THR A 40 8.23 -3.07 -7.20
N LEU A 41 8.86 -1.96 -7.52
CA LEU A 41 9.49 -1.08 -6.54
C LEU A 41 8.54 0.03 -6.09
N LEU A 42 7.34 0.09 -6.68
CA LEU A 42 6.37 1.16 -6.47
C LEU A 42 6.07 1.34 -4.97
N ASP A 43 6.07 2.60 -4.53
CA ASP A 43 5.86 3.02 -3.14
C ASP A 43 6.90 2.51 -2.12
N HIS A 44 7.91 1.75 -2.53
CA HIS A 44 9.04 1.42 -1.66
C HIS A 44 9.87 2.68 -1.37
N ILE A 45 10.39 2.77 -0.14
CA ILE A 45 11.26 3.87 0.28
C ILE A 45 12.65 3.33 0.54
N TYR A 46 13.65 4.00 -0.04
CA TYR A 46 15.06 3.67 0.05
C TYR A 46 15.88 4.84 0.58
N VAL A 47 17.07 4.54 1.08
CA VAL A 47 18.12 5.54 1.21
C VAL A 47 18.76 5.72 -0.16
N GLY A 48 18.43 6.80 -0.85
CA GLY A 48 18.97 7.10 -2.17
C GLY A 48 20.27 7.88 -2.07
N TYR A 49 21.26 7.51 -2.91
CA TYR A 49 22.51 8.22 -3.08
C TYR A 49 22.46 9.09 -4.34
N VAL A 50 22.67 10.40 -4.22
CA VAL A 50 22.70 11.33 -5.35
C VAL A 50 23.99 11.16 -6.14
N GLU A 51 23.91 10.45 -7.27
CA GLU A 51 25.06 10.15 -8.11
C GLU A 51 25.45 11.36 -8.98
N LYS A 52 24.44 12.00 -9.60
CA LYS A 52 24.69 13.12 -10.53
C LYS A 52 23.48 14.04 -10.61
N ILE A 53 23.74 15.33 -10.69
CA ILE A 53 22.72 16.35 -10.96
C ILE A 53 22.89 16.86 -12.38
N VAL A 54 21.80 16.89 -13.15
CA VAL A 54 21.80 17.34 -14.55
C VAL A 54 20.82 18.51 -14.71
N PRO A 55 21.31 19.77 -14.53
CA PRO A 55 20.46 20.95 -14.54
C PRO A 55 19.68 21.15 -15.84
N ASN A 56 20.25 20.78 -16.99
CA ASN A 56 19.64 20.98 -18.31
C ASN A 56 18.33 20.23 -18.51
N ILE A 57 18.11 19.13 -17.77
CA ILE A 57 16.87 18.35 -17.81
C ILE A 57 16.09 18.47 -16.47
N HIS A 58 16.51 19.39 -15.58
CA HIS A 58 15.92 19.59 -14.26
C HIS A 58 15.75 18.27 -13.46
N ALA A 59 16.80 17.44 -13.46
CA ALA A 59 16.76 16.13 -12.78
C ALA A 59 18.08 15.80 -12.09
N ALA A 60 17.98 14.90 -11.12
CA ALA A 60 19.12 14.17 -10.56
C ALA A 60 18.95 12.68 -10.84
N PHE A 61 20.09 11.98 -10.90
CA PHE A 61 20.13 10.53 -10.88
C PHE A 61 20.50 10.07 -9.47
N VAL A 62 19.65 9.21 -8.93
CA VAL A 62 19.78 8.67 -7.59
C VAL A 62 19.93 7.16 -7.69
N ARG A 63 20.88 6.60 -6.95
CA ARG A 63 21.10 5.16 -6.87
C ARG A 63 20.40 4.62 -5.62
N ILE A 64 19.65 3.56 -5.80
CA ILE A 64 18.97 2.80 -4.74
C ILE A 64 19.50 1.35 -4.72
N ALA A 65 18.78 0.40 -4.11
CA ALA A 65 19.15 -1.00 -3.96
C ALA A 65 19.87 -1.61 -5.18
N ASP A 66 20.86 -2.45 -4.92
CA ASP A 66 21.63 -3.18 -5.94
C ASP A 66 22.23 -2.30 -7.06
N GLY A 67 22.41 -1.00 -6.76
CA GLY A 67 22.92 -0.04 -7.73
C GLY A 67 21.91 0.42 -8.77
N GLN A 68 20.63 0.10 -8.60
CA GLN A 68 19.56 0.55 -9.50
C GLN A 68 19.55 2.08 -9.59
N LYS A 69 19.73 2.57 -10.80
CA LYS A 69 19.67 4.00 -11.12
C LYS A 69 18.22 4.43 -11.27
N CYS A 70 17.88 5.55 -10.64
CA CYS A 70 16.56 6.15 -10.66
C CYS A 70 16.62 7.61 -11.09
N TYR A 71 15.53 8.08 -11.72
CA TYR A 71 15.34 9.47 -12.12
C TYR A 71 14.60 10.23 -11.03
N LEU A 72 15.17 11.32 -10.53
CA LEU A 72 14.59 12.23 -9.55
C LEU A 72 14.35 13.60 -10.20
N PRO A 73 13.11 14.00 -10.50
CA PRO A 73 12.81 15.35 -10.95
C PRO A 73 13.17 16.37 -9.86
N LEU A 74 13.95 17.41 -10.17
CA LEU A 74 14.32 18.43 -9.17
C LEU A 74 13.10 19.21 -8.63
N ASN A 75 12.01 19.28 -9.40
CA ASN A 75 10.74 19.86 -8.93
C ASN A 75 10.06 19.04 -7.83
N ASP A 76 10.41 17.77 -7.70
CA ASP A 76 9.91 16.87 -6.66
C ASP A 76 10.79 16.83 -5.42
N VAL A 77 11.91 17.57 -5.42
CA VAL A 77 12.75 17.74 -4.24
C VAL A 77 12.11 18.79 -3.33
N LYS A 78 11.21 18.30 -2.47
CA LYS A 78 10.51 19.12 -1.47
C LYS A 78 10.70 18.48 -0.09
N ASN A 79 11.08 19.29 0.90
CA ASN A 79 11.27 18.85 2.29
C ASN A 79 12.04 17.50 2.41
N PRO A 80 13.21 17.35 1.74
CA PRO A 80 13.93 16.09 1.70
C PRO A 80 14.41 15.68 3.08
N VAL A 81 14.20 14.42 3.43
CA VAL A 81 14.74 13.82 4.65
C VAL A 81 16.13 13.30 4.35
N TYR A 82 17.15 14.07 4.69
CA TYR A 82 18.55 13.66 4.52
C TYR A 82 18.96 12.66 5.60
N THR A 83 19.58 11.58 5.19
CA THR A 83 20.28 10.64 6.07
C THR A 83 21.73 11.08 6.23
N ARG A 84 22.31 11.62 5.15
CA ARG A 84 23.64 12.21 5.15
C ARG A 84 23.70 13.40 4.20
N LYS A 85 24.08 14.56 4.72
CA LYS A 85 24.27 15.79 3.95
C LYS A 85 25.75 16.15 3.88
N LEU A 86 26.34 16.15 2.69
CA LEU A 86 27.75 16.46 2.52
C LEU A 86 28.04 17.97 2.55
N SER A 87 27.10 18.76 2.08
CA SER A 87 27.24 20.20 1.94
C SER A 87 26.35 20.94 2.93
N LYS A 88 26.79 22.12 3.39
CA LYS A 88 25.97 23.05 4.18
C LYS A 88 24.91 23.79 3.33
N LYS A 89 24.91 23.61 2.00
CA LYS A 89 23.93 24.22 1.11
C LYS A 89 22.57 23.55 1.30
N GLU A 90 21.50 24.33 1.28
CA GLU A 90 20.13 23.78 1.34
C GLU A 90 19.78 22.96 0.09
N ALA A 91 20.29 23.37 -1.07
CA ALA A 91 20.07 22.66 -2.33
C ALA A 91 20.66 21.24 -2.31
N LEU A 92 20.02 20.34 -3.07
CA LEU A 92 20.52 18.99 -3.30
C LEU A 92 21.91 19.04 -3.93
N CYS A 93 22.82 18.21 -3.46
CA CYS A 93 24.20 18.10 -3.96
C CYS A 93 24.52 16.64 -4.32
N GLU A 94 25.45 16.47 -5.26
CA GLU A 94 26.01 15.16 -5.55
C GLU A 94 26.72 14.60 -4.31
N GLY A 95 26.50 13.31 -4.03
CA GLY A 95 26.97 12.64 -2.84
C GLY A 95 26.06 12.74 -1.61
N ASP A 96 24.99 13.53 -1.67
CA ASP A 96 23.98 13.55 -0.60
C ASP A 96 23.25 12.21 -0.53
N GLU A 97 22.86 11.79 0.67
CA GLU A 97 22.02 10.62 0.93
C GLU A 97 20.71 11.08 1.56
N LEU A 98 19.59 10.60 1.02
CA LEU A 98 18.25 11.04 1.44
C LEU A 98 17.22 9.93 1.21
N LEU A 99 16.11 10.01 1.94
CA LEU A 99 14.99 9.10 1.70
C LEU A 99 14.30 9.46 0.39
N VAL A 100 14.10 8.45 -0.45
CA VAL A 100 13.36 8.56 -1.72
C VAL A 100 12.34 7.45 -1.82
N GLN A 101 11.15 7.79 -2.32
CA GLN A 101 10.08 6.85 -2.61
C GLN A 101 9.97 6.63 -4.11
N VAL A 102 9.84 5.39 -4.54
CA VAL A 102 9.59 5.05 -5.94
C VAL A 102 8.16 5.40 -6.30
N VAL A 103 7.96 6.29 -7.27
CA VAL A 103 6.63 6.74 -7.72
C VAL A 103 6.23 6.20 -9.08
N LYS A 104 7.20 5.63 -9.83
CA LYS A 104 6.95 4.88 -11.07
C LYS A 104 8.01 3.82 -11.23
N ASP A 105 7.58 2.61 -11.57
CA ASP A 105 8.49 1.52 -11.93
C ASP A 105 9.22 1.80 -13.25
N ALA A 106 10.28 1.02 -13.48
CA ALA A 106 10.97 1.00 -14.76
C ALA A 106 10.03 0.55 -15.88
N VAL A 107 10.04 1.25 -16.99
CA VAL A 107 9.24 0.87 -18.16
C VAL A 107 10.16 0.76 -19.38
N LYS A 108 10.33 -0.45 -19.89
CA LYS A 108 11.23 -0.76 -21.02
C LYS A 108 12.66 -0.30 -20.73
N THR A 109 13.12 0.77 -21.39
CA THR A 109 14.47 1.33 -21.24
C THR A 109 14.54 2.54 -20.32
N LYS A 110 13.42 2.92 -19.68
CA LYS A 110 13.38 4.07 -18.79
C LYS A 110 13.63 3.63 -17.36
N ASP A 111 14.52 4.35 -16.67
CA ASP A 111 14.77 4.14 -15.25
C ASP A 111 13.51 4.41 -14.41
N PRO A 112 13.37 3.77 -13.24
CA PRO A 112 12.32 4.10 -12.27
C PRO A 112 12.38 5.57 -11.90
N VAL A 113 11.23 6.15 -11.55
CA VAL A 113 11.14 7.53 -11.06
C VAL A 113 10.96 7.52 -9.56
N VAL A 114 11.78 8.33 -8.88
CA VAL A 114 11.70 8.53 -7.43
C VAL A 114 11.33 9.96 -7.08
N SER A 115 10.82 10.16 -5.89
CA SER A 115 10.49 11.47 -5.32
C SER A 115 10.99 11.56 -3.88
N THR A 116 11.28 12.77 -3.39
CA THR A 116 11.53 13.00 -1.96
C THR A 116 10.24 13.22 -1.16
N LYS A 117 9.11 13.30 -1.85
CA LYS A 117 7.78 13.37 -1.24
C LYS A 117 7.40 11.97 -0.76
N LEU A 118 7.53 11.74 0.53
CA LEU A 118 7.17 10.47 1.14
C LEU A 118 5.67 10.44 1.41
N VAL A 119 5.05 9.32 1.11
CA VAL A 119 3.63 9.06 1.38
C VAL A 119 3.51 7.78 2.20
N VAL A 120 2.84 7.88 3.35
CA VAL A 120 2.49 6.74 4.20
C VAL A 120 0.99 6.56 4.17
N HIS A 121 0.54 5.39 3.78
CA HIS A 121 -0.87 5.08 3.58
C HIS A 121 -1.47 4.42 4.82
N GLY A 122 -2.48 5.07 5.44
CA GLY A 122 -3.42 4.46 6.35
C GLY A 122 -4.65 3.89 5.63
N HIS A 123 -5.61 3.45 6.40
CA HIS A 123 -6.87 2.95 5.86
C HIS A 123 -7.81 4.09 5.45
N TYR A 124 -8.01 5.05 6.33
CA TYR A 124 -8.90 6.19 6.14
C TYR A 124 -8.18 7.47 5.75
N CYS A 125 -6.87 7.54 5.98
CA CYS A 125 -6.05 8.71 5.69
C CYS A 125 -4.75 8.34 4.97
N PHE A 126 -4.02 9.35 4.54
CA PHE A 126 -2.62 9.24 4.19
C PHE A 126 -1.85 10.45 4.69
N LEU A 127 -0.60 10.21 5.07
CA LEU A 127 0.36 11.23 5.46
C LEU A 127 1.28 11.51 4.27
N SER A 128 1.60 12.79 4.02
CA SER A 128 2.52 13.18 2.94
C SER A 128 3.47 14.28 3.38
N THR A 129 4.73 14.19 2.94
CA THR A 129 5.73 15.26 3.17
C THR A 129 5.76 16.29 2.06
N GLU A 130 4.84 16.25 1.09
CA GLU A 130 4.78 17.24 0.01
C GLU A 130 4.51 18.66 0.51
N ASN A 131 3.65 18.76 1.50
CA ASN A 131 3.32 19.99 2.23
C ASN A 131 2.82 19.65 3.63
N THR A 132 2.60 20.68 4.46
CA THR A 132 2.10 20.50 5.84
C THR A 132 0.59 20.74 5.95
N CYS A 133 -0.17 20.67 4.87
CA CYS A 133 -1.60 20.93 4.89
C CYS A 133 -2.38 19.75 5.49
N LEU A 134 -3.32 20.07 6.37
CA LEU A 134 -4.36 19.13 6.78
C LEU A 134 -5.55 19.26 5.83
N GLY A 135 -6.11 18.14 5.39
CA GLY A 135 -7.16 18.16 4.40
C GLY A 135 -8.10 16.96 4.45
N VAL A 136 -9.19 17.10 3.72
CA VAL A 136 -10.19 16.05 3.55
C VAL A 136 -10.55 15.89 2.09
N SER A 137 -10.98 14.69 1.68
CA SER A 137 -11.39 14.42 0.31
C SER A 137 -12.52 15.37 -0.14
N LYS A 138 -12.36 15.97 -1.33
CA LYS A 138 -13.38 16.84 -1.94
C LYS A 138 -14.70 16.13 -2.29
N LYS A 139 -14.73 14.80 -2.20
CA LYS A 139 -15.94 13.99 -2.47
C LYS A 139 -16.82 13.78 -1.24
N LEU A 140 -16.39 14.23 -0.07
CA LEU A 140 -17.16 14.17 1.16
C LEU A 140 -18.23 15.27 1.20
N SER A 141 -19.31 15.03 1.94
CA SER A 141 -20.33 16.04 2.20
C SER A 141 -19.75 17.21 3.02
N GLN A 142 -20.45 18.34 3.01
CA GLN A 142 -20.00 19.52 3.74
C GLN A 142 -19.96 19.29 5.27
N GLU A 143 -20.89 18.48 5.79
CA GLU A 143 -20.95 18.14 7.22
C GLU A 143 -19.81 17.23 7.63
N GLU A 144 -19.57 16.13 6.86
CA GLU A 144 -18.45 15.22 7.06
C GLU A 144 -17.12 15.96 6.96
N SER A 145 -16.98 16.83 5.96
CA SER A 145 -15.77 17.61 5.76
C SER A 145 -15.46 18.50 6.96
N LYS A 146 -16.44 19.21 7.53
CA LYS A 146 -16.27 20.03 8.72
C LYS A 146 -15.88 19.19 9.94
N ARG A 147 -16.57 18.07 10.17
CA ARG A 147 -16.27 17.15 11.27
C ARG A 147 -14.83 16.63 11.20
N LEU A 148 -14.45 16.12 10.03
CA LEU A 148 -13.12 15.53 9.82
C LEU A 148 -12.01 16.58 9.86
N SER A 149 -12.23 17.80 9.37
CA SER A 149 -11.25 18.89 9.48
C SER A 149 -10.99 19.27 10.93
N ALA A 150 -12.05 19.40 11.74
CA ALA A 150 -11.92 19.68 13.16
C ALA A 150 -11.18 18.56 13.91
N LEU A 151 -11.41 17.29 13.54
CA LEU A 151 -10.69 16.14 14.10
C LEU A 151 -9.19 16.23 13.79
N LEU A 152 -8.80 16.54 12.54
CA LEU A 152 -7.40 16.69 12.14
C LEU A 152 -6.71 17.82 12.92
N GLU A 153 -7.34 18.98 13.00
CA GLU A 153 -6.76 20.13 13.74
C GLU A 153 -6.53 19.81 15.22
N ASN A 154 -7.42 19.02 15.82
CA ASN A 154 -7.29 18.61 17.22
C ASN A 154 -6.22 17.52 17.44
N THR A 155 -6.06 16.61 16.50
CA THR A 155 -5.21 15.41 16.64
C THR A 155 -3.79 15.66 16.13
N CYS A 156 -3.62 16.46 15.06
CA CYS A 156 -2.34 16.63 14.36
C CYS A 156 -1.65 17.97 14.71
N LYS A 157 -1.53 18.32 15.99
CA LYS A 157 -0.98 19.63 16.42
C LYS A 157 0.48 19.86 16.01
N ASP A 158 1.28 18.82 15.96
CA ASP A 158 2.72 18.91 15.73
C ASP A 158 3.11 18.66 14.25
N HIS A 159 2.14 18.52 13.34
CA HIS A 159 2.36 18.14 11.95
C HIS A 159 3.28 19.09 11.18
N GLU A 160 3.17 20.41 11.41
CA GLU A 160 4.05 21.41 10.79
C GLU A 160 5.50 21.28 11.26
N ALA A 161 5.71 21.08 12.56
CA ALA A 161 7.03 20.91 13.14
C ALA A 161 7.68 19.59 12.70
N GLU A 162 6.89 18.54 12.50
CA GLU A 162 7.37 17.26 12.00
C GLU A 162 7.51 17.24 10.46
N GLY A 163 6.95 18.20 9.75
CA GLY A 163 7.11 18.41 8.30
C GLY A 163 6.22 17.51 7.45
N TYR A 164 4.99 17.23 7.87
CA TYR A 164 4.02 16.45 7.08
C TYR A 164 2.64 17.09 7.06
N GLY A 165 1.88 16.79 6.02
CA GLY A 165 0.43 16.98 5.95
C GLY A 165 -0.31 15.65 6.05
N LEU A 166 -1.59 15.70 6.39
CA LEU A 166 -2.44 14.51 6.48
C LEU A 166 -3.79 14.78 5.80
N VAL A 167 -4.25 13.80 5.04
CA VAL A 167 -5.49 13.94 4.26
C VAL A 167 -6.39 12.74 4.50
N PHE A 168 -7.63 12.98 4.94
CA PHE A 168 -8.65 11.93 4.99
C PHE A 168 -9.18 11.60 3.61
N ARG A 169 -9.35 10.30 3.35
CA ARG A 169 -9.94 9.75 2.14
C ARG A 169 -11.47 9.80 2.21
N THR A 170 -12.12 9.49 1.09
CA THR A 170 -13.58 9.48 1.00
C THR A 170 -14.24 8.45 1.92
N ASN A 171 -13.57 7.32 2.17
CA ASN A 171 -14.08 6.26 3.04
C ASN A 171 -14.09 6.63 4.54
N ALA A 172 -13.49 7.75 4.94
CA ALA A 172 -13.52 8.26 6.32
C ALA A 172 -14.85 8.89 6.73
N GLY A 173 -15.74 9.20 5.78
CA GLY A 173 -16.95 10.00 6.01
C GLY A 173 -17.85 9.48 7.13
N ALA A 174 -18.20 8.19 7.11
CA ALA A 174 -19.13 7.57 8.05
C ALA A 174 -18.46 6.81 9.21
N VAL A 175 -17.13 6.96 9.38
CA VAL A 175 -16.33 6.21 10.36
C VAL A 175 -16.36 6.90 11.72
N PRO A 176 -16.41 6.14 12.85
CA PRO A 176 -16.28 6.69 14.20
C PRO A 176 -14.94 7.40 14.39
N GLU A 177 -14.93 8.44 15.22
CA GLU A 177 -13.72 9.24 15.47
C GLU A 177 -12.61 8.43 16.15
N THR A 178 -12.96 7.45 16.96
CA THR A 178 -12.01 6.53 17.61
C THR A 178 -11.17 5.77 16.60
N GLU A 179 -11.80 5.15 15.60
CA GLU A 179 -11.11 4.43 14.53
C GLU A 179 -10.26 5.36 13.66
N LEU A 180 -10.74 6.59 13.41
CA LEU A 180 -9.99 7.58 12.66
C LEU A 180 -8.75 8.06 13.43
N CYS A 181 -8.84 8.24 14.74
CA CYS A 181 -7.69 8.59 15.58
C CYS A 181 -6.65 7.47 15.60
N GLU A 182 -7.07 6.21 15.70
CA GLU A 182 -6.18 5.06 15.64
C GLU A 182 -5.42 4.99 14.30
N ASP A 183 -6.10 5.24 13.19
CA ASP A 183 -5.47 5.28 11.85
C ASP A 183 -4.47 6.43 11.72
N ILE A 184 -4.80 7.62 12.27
CA ILE A 184 -3.87 8.76 12.33
C ILE A 184 -2.61 8.40 13.12
N GLU A 185 -2.79 7.85 14.32
CA GLU A 185 -1.66 7.45 15.18
C GLU A 185 -0.76 6.42 14.50
N LEU A 186 -1.37 5.46 13.79
CA LEU A 186 -0.66 4.43 13.06
C LEU A 186 0.25 5.04 11.99
N VAL A 187 -0.28 5.91 11.11
CA VAL A 187 0.51 6.51 10.02
C VAL A 187 1.58 7.47 10.56
N GLN A 188 1.31 8.19 11.66
CA GLN A 188 2.28 9.04 12.32
C GLN A 188 3.42 8.21 12.93
N LYS A 189 3.11 7.12 13.61
CA LYS A 189 4.09 6.19 14.19
C LYS A 189 4.96 5.58 13.09
N GLU A 190 4.36 5.17 11.99
CA GLU A 190 5.06 4.60 10.84
C GLU A 190 6.00 5.64 10.20
N TYR A 191 5.55 6.87 9.99
CA TYR A 191 6.37 7.96 9.47
C TYR A 191 7.57 8.29 10.38
N ARG A 192 7.36 8.37 11.70
CA ARG A 192 8.44 8.59 12.67
C ARG A 192 9.45 7.45 12.67
N ALA A 193 8.95 6.21 12.55
CA ALA A 193 9.79 5.02 12.43
C ALA A 193 10.63 5.05 11.15
N LEU A 194 10.05 5.44 10.01
CA LEU A 194 10.76 5.61 8.73
C LEU A 194 11.90 6.63 8.86
N LYS A 195 11.65 7.80 9.43
CA LYS A 195 12.70 8.82 9.64
C LYS A 195 13.82 8.29 10.54
N LYS A 196 13.47 7.63 11.64
CA LYS A 196 14.44 7.07 12.58
C LYS A 196 15.26 5.95 11.95
N THR A 197 14.61 5.01 11.27
CA THR A 197 15.28 3.87 10.62
C THR A 197 16.18 4.37 9.50
N GLY A 198 15.69 5.27 8.65
CA GLY A 198 16.45 5.81 7.53
C GLY A 198 17.76 6.49 7.93
N THR A 199 17.78 7.20 9.09
CA THR A 199 19.00 7.88 9.56
C THR A 199 20.10 6.92 10.03
N HIS A 200 19.79 5.63 10.20
CA HIS A 200 20.74 4.61 10.64
C HIS A 200 21.10 3.60 9.53
N GLN A 201 20.53 3.75 8.34
CA GLN A 201 20.76 2.87 7.20
C GLN A 201 21.77 3.48 6.22
N ASN A 202 22.38 2.61 5.39
CA ASN A 202 23.34 3.01 4.37
C ASN A 202 22.65 3.36 3.06
N ALA A 203 23.35 4.08 2.19
CA ALA A 203 22.90 4.33 0.84
C ALA A 203 22.56 3.01 0.11
N GLY A 204 21.39 2.96 -0.50
CA GLY A 204 20.86 1.78 -1.19
C GLY A 204 19.95 0.90 -0.33
N ASP A 205 19.96 1.02 0.98
CA ASP A 205 19.13 0.18 1.85
C ASP A 205 17.64 0.48 1.68
N LEU A 206 16.84 -0.59 1.73
CA LEU A 206 15.38 -0.51 1.77
C LEU A 206 14.92 -0.11 3.18
N VAL A 207 14.27 1.03 3.31
CA VAL A 207 13.73 1.55 4.57
C VAL A 207 12.28 1.11 4.81
N TYR A 208 11.50 1.10 3.74
CA TYR A 208 10.10 0.73 3.78
C TYR A 208 9.70 -0.07 2.54
N ARG A 209 9.09 -1.21 2.76
CA ARG A 209 8.46 -2.02 1.71
C ARG A 209 6.98 -1.77 1.72
N ASN A 210 6.44 -1.31 0.60
CA ASN A 210 5.00 -1.23 0.44
C ASN A 210 4.38 -2.63 0.58
N LEU A 211 3.24 -2.68 1.25
CA LEU A 211 2.52 -3.94 1.39
C LEU A 211 1.90 -4.35 0.06
N PRO A 212 2.00 -5.64 -0.33
CA PRO A 212 1.19 -6.19 -1.40
C PRO A 212 -0.28 -5.79 -1.28
N GLY A 213 -0.94 -5.53 -2.40
CA GLY A 213 -2.31 -4.99 -2.40
C GLY A 213 -3.28 -5.81 -1.57
N TYR A 214 -3.16 -7.14 -1.57
CA TYR A 214 -3.98 -8.03 -0.75
C TYR A 214 -3.68 -7.92 0.76
N LEU A 215 -2.42 -7.69 1.15
CA LEU A 215 -2.04 -7.47 2.55
C LEU A 215 -2.51 -6.11 3.04
N ALA A 216 -2.42 -5.08 2.18
CA ALA A 216 -2.97 -3.76 2.48
C ALA A 216 -4.49 -3.84 2.68
N ARG A 217 -5.20 -4.64 1.86
CA ARG A 217 -6.63 -4.89 2.01
C ARG A 217 -6.94 -5.67 3.27
N LEU A 218 -6.12 -6.67 3.60
CA LEU A 218 -6.28 -7.47 4.82
C LEU A 218 -6.01 -6.63 6.09
N LYS A 219 -4.97 -5.79 6.08
CA LYS A 219 -4.67 -4.84 7.17
C LYS A 219 -5.82 -3.87 7.44
N ALA A 220 -6.56 -3.52 6.39
CA ALA A 220 -7.70 -2.62 6.43
C ALA A 220 -9.02 -3.28 6.87
N GLU A 221 -9.03 -4.58 7.12
CA GLU A 221 -10.24 -5.33 7.48
C GLU A 221 -10.62 -5.11 8.94
N ASN A 222 -11.93 -5.01 9.19
CA ASN A 222 -12.45 -4.99 10.56
C ASN A 222 -12.59 -6.43 11.09
N PHE A 223 -11.64 -6.84 11.92
CA PHE A 223 -11.61 -8.18 12.51
C PHE A 223 -12.61 -8.42 13.67
N GLU A 224 -13.41 -7.43 14.06
CA GLU A 224 -14.55 -7.66 14.94
C GLU A 224 -15.68 -8.40 14.19
N LYS A 225 -15.79 -8.19 12.87
CA LYS A 225 -16.79 -8.82 11.99
C LYS A 225 -16.25 -10.04 11.24
N THR A 226 -14.95 -10.29 11.33
CA THR A 226 -14.25 -11.34 10.60
C THR A 226 -13.66 -12.35 11.57
N ASP A 227 -14.07 -13.62 11.45
CA ASP A 227 -13.62 -14.70 12.33
C ASP A 227 -12.28 -15.28 11.93
N LEU A 228 -12.04 -15.41 10.62
CA LEU A 228 -11.00 -16.28 10.14
C LEU A 228 -10.48 -15.84 8.77
N VAL A 229 -9.17 -15.88 8.63
CA VAL A 229 -8.44 -15.74 7.37
C VAL A 229 -7.90 -17.11 6.98
N LEU A 230 -8.29 -17.59 5.83
CA LEU A 230 -7.89 -18.87 5.27
C LEU A 230 -6.97 -18.66 4.07
N THR A 231 -5.90 -19.41 3.99
CA THR A 231 -5.04 -19.47 2.81
C THR A 231 -4.64 -20.91 2.50
N ASP A 232 -4.46 -21.23 1.23
CA ASP A 232 -4.01 -22.55 0.76
C ASP A 232 -2.53 -22.61 0.38
N GLY A 233 -1.84 -21.44 0.41
CA GLY A 233 -0.42 -21.30 0.13
C GLY A 233 0.41 -21.18 1.40
N GLN A 234 1.46 -21.99 1.53
CA GLN A 234 2.40 -21.89 2.66
C GLN A 234 3.16 -20.55 2.64
N ASP A 235 3.51 -20.06 1.46
CA ASP A 235 4.14 -18.78 1.21
C ASP A 235 3.24 -17.61 1.64
N LEU A 236 1.98 -17.60 1.20
CA LEU A 236 0.98 -16.62 1.62
C LEU A 236 0.74 -16.64 3.13
N TYR A 237 0.69 -17.84 3.73
CA TYR A 237 0.54 -17.98 5.17
C TYR A 237 1.72 -17.33 5.91
N GLN A 238 2.95 -17.62 5.48
CA GLN A 238 4.16 -17.03 6.09
C GLN A 238 4.20 -15.52 5.92
N GLU A 239 3.80 -15.02 4.75
CA GLU A 239 3.77 -13.60 4.46
C GLU A 239 2.72 -12.87 5.31
N ILE A 240 1.49 -13.39 5.40
CA ILE A 240 0.44 -12.86 6.28
C ILE A 240 0.90 -12.83 7.73
N CYS A 241 1.51 -13.92 8.21
CA CYS A 241 2.01 -13.99 9.59
C CYS A 241 3.14 -12.99 9.86
N ALA A 242 4.01 -12.76 8.88
CA ALA A 242 5.13 -11.82 9.03
C ALA A 242 4.67 -10.37 9.09
N TYR A 243 3.70 -9.99 8.27
CA TYR A 243 3.21 -8.60 8.17
C TYR A 243 2.07 -8.27 9.15
N LEU A 244 1.29 -9.27 9.58
CA LEU A 244 0.14 -9.11 10.48
C LEU A 244 0.23 -10.07 11.68
N PRO A 245 1.26 -9.94 12.53
CA PRO A 245 1.51 -10.88 13.63
C PRO A 245 0.37 -10.94 14.64
N HIS A 246 -0.39 -9.86 14.83
CA HIS A 246 -1.56 -9.83 15.70
C HIS A 246 -2.63 -10.86 15.32
N LEU A 247 -2.81 -11.12 14.01
CA LEU A 247 -3.77 -12.13 13.54
C LEU A 247 -3.35 -13.55 13.92
N VAL A 248 -2.05 -13.79 14.09
CA VAL A 248 -1.52 -15.07 14.56
C VAL A 248 -1.78 -15.25 16.05
N GLU A 249 -1.52 -14.20 16.86
CA GLU A 249 -1.77 -14.19 18.30
C GLU A 249 -3.25 -14.43 18.60
N GLU A 250 -4.15 -13.84 17.80
CA GLU A 250 -5.59 -14.04 17.90
C GLU A 250 -6.10 -15.35 17.27
N LYS A 251 -5.20 -16.18 16.72
CA LYS A 251 -5.51 -17.44 16.00
C LYS A 251 -6.50 -17.29 14.85
N LYS A 252 -6.51 -16.10 14.24
CA LYS A 252 -7.42 -15.77 13.12
C LYS A 252 -6.89 -16.19 11.75
N VAL A 253 -5.62 -16.61 11.63
CA VAL A 253 -5.05 -17.08 10.35
C VAL A 253 -4.86 -18.59 10.38
N GLN A 254 -5.34 -19.27 9.34
CA GLN A 254 -5.20 -20.73 9.21
C GLN A 254 -4.75 -21.12 7.81
N LEU A 255 -3.76 -22.00 7.76
CA LEU A 255 -3.35 -22.68 6.54
C LEU A 255 -4.31 -23.83 6.25
N TYR A 256 -5.00 -23.76 5.15
CA TYR A 256 -5.96 -24.77 4.74
C TYR A 256 -5.38 -25.69 3.65
N ARG A 257 -4.98 -26.88 4.05
CA ARG A 257 -4.52 -27.93 3.11
C ARG A 257 -5.72 -28.63 2.47
N MET A 258 -6.24 -28.11 1.38
CA MET A 258 -7.24 -28.81 0.59
C MET A 258 -6.72 -29.19 -0.80
N MET A 259 -7.29 -30.27 -1.39
CA MET A 259 -6.99 -30.68 -2.76
C MET A 259 -7.15 -29.47 -3.71
N ARG A 260 -6.02 -29.01 -4.24
CA ARG A 260 -5.86 -27.76 -5.01
C ARG A 260 -6.83 -27.57 -6.17
N SER A 261 -7.48 -28.62 -6.68
CA SER A 261 -8.31 -28.54 -7.89
C SER A 261 -9.80 -28.29 -7.64
N VAL A 262 -10.38 -28.83 -6.58
CA VAL A 262 -11.85 -28.83 -6.39
C VAL A 262 -12.32 -27.56 -5.68
N PHE A 263 -11.58 -27.06 -4.70
CA PHE A 263 -11.96 -25.87 -3.94
C PHE A 263 -11.79 -24.59 -4.76
N ARG A 264 -10.71 -24.48 -5.53
CA ARG A 264 -10.52 -23.39 -6.50
C ARG A 264 -11.67 -23.33 -7.50
N LEU A 265 -12.06 -24.47 -8.07
CA LEU A 265 -13.17 -24.54 -9.03
C LEU A 265 -14.51 -24.22 -8.38
N TYR A 266 -14.78 -24.74 -7.18
CA TYR A 266 -16.08 -24.58 -6.53
C TYR A 266 -16.34 -23.16 -6.04
N ILE A 267 -15.33 -22.49 -5.46
CA ILE A 267 -15.48 -21.08 -5.06
C ILE A 267 -15.56 -20.18 -6.28
N ILE A 268 -14.71 -20.38 -7.29
CA ILE A 268 -14.67 -19.53 -8.47
C ILE A 268 -15.91 -19.77 -9.35
N CYS A 269 -16.25 -20.99 -9.67
CA CYS A 269 -17.45 -21.30 -10.47
C CYS A 269 -18.73 -20.99 -9.72
N GLY A 270 -18.83 -21.31 -8.43
CA GLY A 270 -20.00 -21.00 -7.62
C GLY A 270 -20.21 -19.49 -7.40
N ALA A 271 -19.15 -18.72 -7.33
CA ALA A 271 -19.18 -17.27 -7.15
C ALA A 271 -19.41 -16.51 -8.47
N ILE A 272 -18.74 -16.94 -9.54
CA ILE A 272 -18.87 -16.29 -10.86
C ILE A 272 -20.23 -16.61 -11.49
N CYS A 273 -20.71 -17.85 -11.41
CA CYS A 273 -21.99 -18.24 -12.02
C CYS A 273 -23.24 -17.65 -11.35
N ARG A 274 -23.18 -17.27 -10.06
CA ARG A 274 -24.35 -16.72 -9.36
C ARG A 274 -24.40 -15.19 -9.28
N ASN A 275 -23.29 -14.49 -9.53
CA ASN A 275 -23.19 -13.04 -9.31
C ASN A 275 -22.42 -12.29 -10.42
N CYS A 276 -22.60 -12.65 -11.69
CA CYS A 276 -22.00 -11.89 -12.82
C CYS A 276 -22.48 -10.43 -12.94
N PHE A 277 -23.27 -9.90 -11.98
CA PHE A 277 -23.74 -8.54 -11.95
C PHE A 277 -23.54 -7.90 -10.55
N LEU A 278 -22.32 -7.46 -10.25
CA LEU A 278 -22.11 -6.47 -9.21
C LEU A 278 -21.41 -5.24 -9.82
N PRO A 279 -22.18 -4.17 -10.10
CA PRO A 279 -21.62 -2.95 -10.69
C PRO A 279 -21.16 -1.99 -9.60
N ARG A 280 -20.06 -2.23 -8.90
CA ARG A 280 -19.54 -1.19 -7.98
C ARG A 280 -18.04 -1.15 -7.70
N TYR A 281 -17.23 -2.11 -8.13
CA TYR A 281 -15.78 -2.02 -7.92
C TYR A 281 -15.01 -2.47 -9.15
N GLY A 282 -13.94 -1.73 -9.45
CA GLY A 282 -13.08 -1.75 -10.61
C GLY A 282 -13.03 -3.04 -11.42
N LEU A 283 -13.03 -2.88 -12.71
CA LEU A 283 -13.01 -3.88 -13.76
C LEU A 283 -12.18 -5.12 -13.36
N ILE A 284 -12.85 -6.28 -13.25
CA ILE A 284 -12.17 -7.57 -13.39
C ILE A 284 -11.45 -7.49 -14.74
N PRO A 285 -10.13 -7.73 -14.81
CA PRO A 285 -9.43 -7.69 -16.09
C PRO A 285 -10.18 -8.55 -17.11
N GLU A 286 -10.42 -8.03 -18.31
CA GLU A 286 -11.14 -8.73 -19.39
C GLU A 286 -10.69 -10.19 -19.62
N PRO A 287 -9.40 -10.55 -19.43
CA PRO A 287 -8.95 -11.93 -19.52
C PRO A 287 -9.62 -12.92 -18.55
N ILE A 288 -10.09 -12.45 -17.40
CA ILE A 288 -10.74 -13.31 -16.38
C ILE A 288 -12.22 -13.53 -16.73
N LEU A 289 -12.84 -12.58 -17.42
CA LEU A 289 -14.21 -12.73 -17.94
C LEU A 289 -14.32 -13.76 -19.09
N SER A 290 -13.22 -14.06 -19.78
CA SER A 290 -13.17 -15.02 -20.87
C SER A 290 -12.90 -16.47 -20.42
N LEU A 291 -12.93 -16.77 -19.12
CA LEU A 291 -13.00 -18.14 -18.61
C LEU A 291 -14.27 -18.80 -19.17
N ASN A 292 -14.15 -19.32 -20.39
CA ASN A 292 -15.15 -20.20 -20.98
C ASN A 292 -15.33 -21.36 -20.01
N LEU A 293 -16.40 -21.32 -19.24
CA LEU A 293 -16.88 -22.44 -18.46
C LEU A 293 -16.93 -23.63 -19.42
N LEU A 294 -15.98 -24.52 -19.25
CA LEU A 294 -15.96 -25.78 -19.99
C LEU A 294 -17.33 -26.42 -19.84
N LYS A 295 -17.98 -26.60 -20.96
CA LYS A 295 -19.16 -27.43 -21.07
C LYS A 295 -18.86 -28.82 -20.52
N PRO A 296 -19.87 -29.47 -19.93
CA PRO A 296 -19.73 -30.77 -19.31
C PRO A 296 -19.16 -31.84 -20.25
#